data_4675e58ac173c10dfddebbe194b15ad5
#
_entry.id   4675e58ac173c10dfddebbe194b15ad5
#
_cell.length_a   1.000
_cell.length_b   1.000
_cell.length_c   1.000
_cell.angle_alpha   90.00
_cell.angle_beta   90.00
_cell.angle_gamma   90.00
#
_symmetry.space_group_name_H-M   'P 1'
#
loop_
_entity.id
_entity.type
_entity.pdbx_description
1 polymer ?
#
loop_
_entity_poly.entity_id
_entity_poly.type
_entity_poly.pdbx_seq_one_letter_code
_entity_poly.pdbx_strand_id
1 'polypeptide(L)'
;MMKISIGLLFGGASEEHIVSINSARAILQALQIGNNLCKYNVIPIYIQRNGVWISGKIAEQVLQTKQALPLVLLKKEEKFQLWQFPTEVNQIDVWFPVLHGPNGEDGTIQGLLKMMQTPFVGTSVLGSAIGMDKIVMKTIFSQAGFPQVKYLTLEYSKLFSNAQYYSQLCNDIRTNLGYPCFIKPANLGSSVGVSKVSSHDELEIALKNAASYDNRIIIEEGIIARELECGVLGNDIPKASVVGEITFESDFYDYKAKYKDTSSNIHIPAQLPNNII
;
A
#
# COMPACT_ATOMS: atom_id res chain seq x y z
N MET A 1 -31.42 -10.45 15.86
CA MET A 1 -31.02 -9.80 14.59
C MET A 1 -30.14 -10.75 13.82
N MET A 2 -30.30 -10.83 12.51
CA MET A 2 -29.33 -11.57 11.68
C MET A 2 -27.97 -10.86 11.76
N LYS A 3 -26.87 -11.62 11.80
CA LYS A 3 -25.52 -11.06 11.77
C LYS A 3 -25.21 -10.59 10.36
N ILE A 4 -24.41 -9.53 10.25
CA ILE A 4 -23.87 -9.05 8.98
C ILE A 4 -22.69 -9.96 8.61
N SER A 5 -22.71 -10.54 7.41
CA SER A 5 -21.64 -11.38 6.90
C SER A 5 -20.53 -10.50 6.27
N ILE A 6 -19.35 -10.52 6.89
CA ILE A 6 -18.18 -9.76 6.44
C ILE A 6 -17.23 -10.69 5.69
N GLY A 7 -17.00 -10.40 4.41
CA GLY A 7 -15.95 -11.04 3.62
C GLY A 7 -14.58 -10.44 3.94
N LEU A 8 -13.81 -11.06 4.81
CA LEU A 8 -12.46 -10.62 5.15
C LEU A 8 -11.49 -11.09 4.05
N LEU A 9 -11.13 -10.17 3.16
CA LEU A 9 -10.31 -10.44 1.98
C LEU A 9 -8.83 -10.13 2.25
N PHE A 10 -7.94 -11.13 2.12
CA PHE A 10 -6.55 -10.98 2.49
C PHE A 10 -5.60 -11.83 1.63
N GLY A 11 -4.29 -11.60 1.74
CA GLY A 11 -3.24 -12.23 0.95
C GLY A 11 -2.84 -11.36 -0.24
N GLY A 12 -3.12 -11.82 -1.45
CA GLY A 12 -2.84 -11.10 -2.70
C GLY A 12 -1.48 -11.41 -3.32
N ALA A 13 -1.26 -10.93 -4.53
CA ALA A 13 -0.05 -11.22 -5.32
C ALA A 13 1.12 -10.26 -5.04
N SER A 14 0.95 -9.26 -4.18
CA SER A 14 1.99 -8.27 -3.88
C SER A 14 3.09 -8.84 -2.97
N GLU A 15 4.20 -8.12 -2.89
CA GLU A 15 5.29 -8.42 -1.93
C GLU A 15 4.83 -8.30 -0.47
N GLU A 16 3.75 -7.56 -0.22
CA GLU A 16 3.16 -7.35 1.10
C GLU A 16 2.17 -8.44 1.53
N HIS A 17 2.18 -9.59 0.85
CA HIS A 17 1.29 -10.72 1.10
C HIS A 17 1.24 -11.15 2.58
N ILE A 18 2.40 -11.26 3.23
CA ILE A 18 2.50 -11.65 4.65
C ILE A 18 1.98 -10.53 5.56
N VAL A 19 2.19 -9.28 5.19
CA VAL A 19 1.65 -8.12 5.93
C VAL A 19 0.13 -8.19 5.94
N SER A 20 -0.48 -8.47 4.78
CA SER A 20 -1.92 -8.65 4.64
C SER A 20 -2.46 -9.77 5.54
N ILE A 21 -1.80 -10.92 5.62
CA ILE A 21 -2.20 -12.02 6.50
C ILE A 21 -2.17 -11.58 7.97
N ASN A 22 -1.12 -10.88 8.40
CA ASN A 22 -1.00 -10.41 9.78
C ASN A 22 -2.06 -9.37 10.14
N SER A 23 -2.30 -8.41 9.25
CA SER A 23 -3.33 -7.37 9.41
C SER A 23 -4.73 -7.98 9.47
N ALA A 24 -5.04 -8.92 8.57
CA ALA A 24 -6.32 -9.61 8.55
C ALA A 24 -6.59 -10.42 9.83
N ARG A 25 -5.55 -11.03 10.40
CA ARG A 25 -5.67 -11.72 11.68
C ARG A 25 -6.05 -10.76 12.82
N ALA A 26 -5.40 -9.59 12.89
CA ALA A 26 -5.73 -8.59 13.91
C ALA A 26 -7.17 -8.09 13.77
N ILE A 27 -7.62 -7.83 12.53
CA ILE A 27 -8.99 -7.43 12.24
C ILE A 27 -9.98 -8.54 12.60
N LEU A 28 -9.69 -9.79 12.24
CA LEU A 28 -10.53 -10.93 12.62
C LEU A 28 -10.71 -11.00 14.14
N GLN A 29 -9.63 -10.88 14.91
CA GLN A 29 -9.68 -10.86 16.36
C GLN A 29 -10.56 -9.73 16.88
N ALA A 30 -10.42 -8.51 16.35
CA ALA A 30 -11.24 -7.36 16.75
C ALA A 30 -12.74 -7.55 16.42
N LEU A 31 -13.05 -8.17 15.30
CA LEU A 31 -14.43 -8.46 14.89
C LEU A 31 -15.07 -9.60 15.72
N GLN A 32 -14.27 -10.41 16.40
CA GLN A 32 -14.71 -11.53 17.23
C GLN A 32 -14.73 -11.23 18.75
N ILE A 33 -14.55 -9.97 19.15
CA ILE A 33 -14.52 -9.57 20.57
C ILE A 33 -15.77 -8.78 20.97
N GLY A 34 -16.25 -8.99 22.18
CA GLY A 34 -17.32 -8.21 22.81
C GLY A 34 -18.62 -8.21 21.98
N ASN A 35 -19.20 -7.02 21.80
CA ASN A 35 -20.45 -6.84 21.08
C ASN A 35 -20.34 -7.17 19.58
N ASN A 36 -19.13 -7.17 19.01
CA ASN A 36 -18.92 -7.50 17.59
C ASN A 36 -19.25 -8.96 17.30
N LEU A 37 -18.98 -9.86 18.25
CA LEU A 37 -19.28 -11.28 18.12
C LEU A 37 -20.78 -11.55 17.83
N CYS A 38 -21.67 -10.70 18.37
CA CYS A 38 -23.10 -10.84 18.14
C CYS A 38 -23.58 -10.14 16.87
N LYS A 39 -22.78 -9.20 16.31
CA LYS A 39 -23.16 -8.39 15.15
C LYS A 39 -22.66 -8.97 13.83
N TYR A 40 -21.48 -9.58 13.82
CA TYR A 40 -20.79 -9.98 12.61
C TYR A 40 -20.57 -11.48 12.51
N ASN A 41 -20.68 -11.98 11.29
CA ASN A 41 -20.21 -13.29 10.85
C ASN A 41 -19.06 -13.07 9.88
N VAL A 42 -17.84 -13.46 10.22
CA VAL A 42 -16.66 -13.22 9.38
C VAL A 42 -16.38 -14.45 8.53
N ILE A 43 -16.32 -14.23 7.21
CA ILE A 43 -16.01 -15.24 6.20
C ILE A 43 -14.62 -14.90 5.64
N PRO A 44 -13.55 -15.63 6.03
CA PRO A 44 -12.22 -15.42 5.50
C PRO A 44 -12.13 -15.83 4.04
N ILE A 45 -11.61 -14.92 3.20
CA ILE A 45 -11.33 -15.17 1.79
C ILE A 45 -9.85 -14.85 1.54
N TYR A 46 -9.09 -15.88 1.24
CA TYR A 46 -7.65 -15.79 1.01
C TYR A 46 -7.34 -15.76 -0.49
N ILE A 47 -6.60 -14.74 -0.94
CA ILE A 47 -6.05 -14.69 -2.28
C ILE A 47 -4.59 -15.18 -2.22
N GLN A 48 -4.30 -16.27 -2.91
CA GLN A 48 -2.95 -16.79 -3.03
C GLN A 48 -2.03 -15.81 -3.79
N ARG A 49 -0.71 -16.03 -3.71
CA ARG A 49 0.27 -15.26 -4.50
C ARG A 49 0.10 -15.39 -6.01
N ASN A 50 -0.50 -16.49 -6.48
CA ASN A 50 -0.84 -16.70 -7.90
C ASN A 50 -2.18 -16.09 -8.32
N GLY A 51 -2.90 -15.44 -7.39
CA GLY A 51 -4.18 -14.76 -7.63
C GLY A 51 -5.43 -15.63 -7.43
N VAL A 52 -5.30 -16.92 -7.10
CA VAL A 52 -6.45 -17.81 -6.86
C VAL A 52 -7.10 -17.50 -5.50
N TRP A 53 -8.44 -17.46 -5.49
CA TRP A 53 -9.25 -17.17 -4.31
C TRP A 53 -9.65 -18.46 -3.59
N ILE A 54 -9.47 -18.52 -2.30
CA ILE A 54 -9.76 -19.68 -1.44
C ILE A 54 -10.54 -19.24 -0.20
N SER A 55 -11.52 -20.04 0.19
CA SER A 55 -12.31 -19.85 1.42
C SER A 55 -12.22 -21.06 2.36
N GLY A 56 -13.02 -21.05 3.42
CA GLY A 56 -13.21 -22.17 4.35
C GLY A 56 -11.95 -22.52 5.12
N LYS A 57 -11.77 -23.81 5.42
CA LYS A 57 -10.71 -24.29 6.32
C LYS A 57 -9.29 -23.86 5.94
N ILE A 58 -9.00 -23.73 4.66
CA ILE A 58 -7.66 -23.32 4.18
C ILE A 58 -7.43 -21.84 4.51
N ALA A 59 -8.39 -20.96 4.23
CA ALA A 59 -8.27 -19.55 4.56
C ALA A 59 -8.18 -19.33 6.08
N GLU A 60 -8.96 -20.06 6.86
CA GLU A 60 -8.90 -20.08 8.32
C GLU A 60 -7.52 -20.53 8.84
N GLN A 61 -6.97 -21.62 8.29
CA GLN A 61 -5.66 -22.12 8.65
C GLN A 61 -4.55 -21.09 8.37
N VAL A 62 -4.58 -20.42 7.22
CA VAL A 62 -3.60 -19.35 6.89
C VAL A 62 -3.66 -18.24 7.93
N LEU A 63 -4.85 -17.78 8.33
CA LEU A 63 -5.00 -16.78 9.39
C LEU A 63 -4.50 -17.26 10.75
N GLN A 64 -4.75 -18.52 11.11
CA GLN A 64 -4.33 -19.08 12.39
C GLN A 64 -2.82 -19.24 12.47
N THR A 65 -2.20 -19.81 11.43
CA THR A 65 -0.77 -20.12 11.41
C THR A 65 0.09 -18.92 11.02
N LYS A 66 -0.47 -17.88 10.40
CA LYS A 66 0.23 -16.75 9.75
C LYS A 66 1.20 -17.20 8.63
N GLN A 67 0.99 -18.38 8.10
CA GLN A 67 1.84 -18.93 7.04
C GLN A 67 1.11 -18.89 5.71
N ALA A 68 1.74 -18.24 4.72
CA ALA A 68 1.24 -18.28 3.36
C ALA A 68 1.34 -19.70 2.78
N LEU A 69 0.43 -20.03 1.88
CA LEU A 69 0.58 -21.24 1.08
C LEU A 69 1.79 -21.11 0.14
N PRO A 70 2.45 -22.24 -0.20
CA PRO A 70 3.51 -22.24 -1.20
C PRO A 70 3.03 -21.62 -2.52
N LEU A 71 3.90 -20.85 -3.16
CA LEU A 71 3.60 -20.32 -4.49
C LEU A 71 3.59 -21.44 -5.51
N VAL A 72 2.44 -21.63 -6.15
CA VAL A 72 2.27 -22.54 -7.29
C VAL A 72 1.93 -21.69 -8.51
N LEU A 73 2.79 -21.70 -9.53
CA LEU A 73 2.53 -20.97 -10.77
C LEU A 73 1.47 -21.72 -11.58
N LEU A 74 0.45 -21.00 -12.02
CA LEU A 74 -0.59 -21.52 -12.88
C LEU A 74 -0.06 -21.74 -14.31
N LYS A 75 -0.30 -22.92 -14.87
CA LYS A 75 -0.12 -23.15 -16.30
C LYS A 75 -1.18 -22.39 -17.09
N LYS A 76 -0.95 -22.24 -18.41
CA LYS A 76 -1.88 -21.48 -19.27
C LYS A 76 -3.31 -22.04 -19.23
N GLU A 77 -3.44 -23.35 -19.22
CA GLU A 77 -4.71 -24.08 -19.13
C GLU A 77 -5.42 -23.96 -17.77
N GLU A 78 -4.69 -23.58 -16.73
CA GLU A 78 -5.22 -23.43 -15.36
C GLU A 78 -5.64 -21.99 -15.03
N LYS A 79 -5.35 -21.02 -15.92
CA LYS A 79 -5.64 -19.60 -15.68
C LYS A 79 -7.14 -19.30 -15.50
N PHE A 80 -8.03 -20.17 -15.92
CA PHE A 80 -9.46 -20.04 -15.64
C PHE A 80 -9.78 -20.01 -14.14
N GLN A 81 -8.91 -20.57 -13.28
CA GLN A 81 -9.07 -20.53 -11.82
C GLN A 81 -9.06 -19.10 -11.26
N LEU A 82 -8.44 -18.15 -11.95
CA LEU A 82 -8.44 -16.72 -11.57
C LEU A 82 -9.83 -16.08 -11.68
N TRP A 83 -10.74 -16.70 -12.42
CA TRP A 83 -12.11 -16.24 -12.65
C TRP A 83 -13.14 -17.02 -11.82
N GLN A 84 -12.65 -17.92 -10.96
CA GLN A 84 -13.50 -18.72 -10.09
C GLN A 84 -13.45 -18.17 -8.67
N PHE A 85 -14.61 -17.77 -8.18
CA PHE A 85 -14.75 -17.34 -6.80
C PHE A 85 -15.34 -18.46 -5.95
N PRO A 86 -14.93 -18.60 -4.67
CA PRO A 86 -15.55 -19.51 -3.73
C PRO A 86 -17.05 -19.24 -3.60
N THR A 87 -17.85 -20.29 -3.36
CA THR A 87 -19.32 -20.16 -3.24
C THR A 87 -19.76 -19.29 -2.08
N GLU A 88 -18.94 -19.18 -1.03
CA GLU A 88 -19.15 -18.34 0.14
C GLU A 88 -19.23 -16.86 -0.19
N VAL A 89 -18.69 -16.44 -1.35
CA VAL A 89 -18.81 -15.06 -1.84
C VAL A 89 -20.26 -14.59 -1.93
N ASN A 90 -21.19 -15.51 -2.24
CA ASN A 90 -22.62 -15.21 -2.32
C ASN A 90 -23.28 -14.90 -0.96
N GLN A 91 -22.59 -15.16 0.15
CA GLN A 91 -23.10 -14.94 1.50
C GLN A 91 -22.61 -13.63 2.13
N ILE A 92 -21.80 -12.87 1.40
CA ILE A 92 -21.13 -11.67 1.91
C ILE A 92 -22.02 -10.44 1.73
N ASP A 93 -22.32 -9.77 2.84
CA ASP A 93 -23.05 -8.50 2.85
C ASP A 93 -22.12 -7.29 2.66
N VAL A 94 -20.89 -7.37 3.22
CA VAL A 94 -19.89 -6.30 3.17
C VAL A 94 -18.50 -6.90 3.04
N TRP A 95 -17.70 -6.42 2.12
CA TRP A 95 -16.28 -6.78 2.01
C TRP A 95 -15.41 -5.94 2.93
N PHE A 96 -14.43 -6.58 3.53
CA PHE A 96 -13.35 -5.92 4.25
C PHE A 96 -12.02 -6.31 3.59
N PRO A 97 -11.58 -5.59 2.54
CA PRO A 97 -10.29 -5.85 1.91
C PRO A 97 -9.16 -5.40 2.83
N VAL A 98 -8.23 -6.31 3.08
CA VAL A 98 -7.01 -6.11 3.89
C VAL A 98 -5.79 -6.44 3.04
N LEU A 99 -5.89 -6.17 1.75
CA LEU A 99 -4.80 -6.32 0.80
C LEU A 99 -3.90 -5.10 0.89
N HIS A 100 -2.59 -5.31 0.78
CA HIS A 100 -1.59 -4.25 0.76
C HIS A 100 -0.86 -4.18 -0.58
N GLY A 101 -0.48 -2.96 -0.97
CA GLY A 101 0.26 -2.70 -2.19
C GLY A 101 -0.55 -2.86 -3.48
N PRO A 102 0.10 -3.16 -4.60
CA PRO A 102 -0.54 -3.31 -5.91
C PRO A 102 -1.66 -4.34 -5.90
N ASN A 103 -2.71 -4.07 -6.66
CA ASN A 103 -3.99 -4.79 -6.71
C ASN A 103 -4.85 -4.67 -5.45
N GLY A 104 -4.29 -4.24 -4.30
CA GLY A 104 -5.01 -4.06 -3.04
C GLY A 104 -5.39 -2.60 -2.76
N GLU A 105 -4.49 -1.67 -3.07
CA GLU A 105 -4.62 -0.25 -2.69
C GLU A 105 -4.68 0.70 -3.90
N ASP A 106 -4.61 0.18 -5.13
CA ASP A 106 -4.52 0.95 -6.37
C ASP A 106 -5.85 1.12 -7.13
N GLY A 107 -6.96 0.69 -6.55
CA GLY A 107 -8.28 0.73 -7.18
C GLY A 107 -8.69 -0.57 -7.88
N THR A 108 -7.78 -1.52 -8.05
CA THR A 108 -8.06 -2.78 -8.79
C THR A 108 -9.09 -3.64 -8.07
N ILE A 109 -8.85 -4.00 -6.81
CA ILE A 109 -9.82 -4.78 -6.03
C ILE A 109 -11.12 -3.98 -5.78
N GLN A 110 -11.02 -2.68 -5.54
CA GLN A 110 -12.17 -1.81 -5.34
C GLN A 110 -13.05 -1.79 -6.60
N GLY A 111 -12.45 -1.82 -7.79
CA GLY A 111 -13.16 -1.92 -9.07
C GLY A 111 -13.91 -3.25 -9.19
N LEU A 112 -13.28 -4.36 -8.84
CA LEU A 112 -13.91 -5.69 -8.85
C LEU A 112 -15.10 -5.73 -7.89
N LEU A 113 -14.91 -5.31 -6.63
CA LEU A 113 -15.98 -5.31 -5.62
C LEU A 113 -17.14 -4.39 -6.01
N LYS A 114 -16.84 -3.26 -6.63
CA LYS A 114 -17.87 -2.34 -7.16
C LYS A 114 -18.68 -2.99 -8.29
N MET A 115 -18.02 -3.74 -9.18
CA MET A 115 -18.72 -4.50 -10.23
C MET A 115 -19.58 -5.63 -9.66
N MET A 116 -19.18 -6.23 -8.55
CA MET A 116 -19.98 -7.22 -7.80
C MET A 116 -21.18 -6.58 -7.08
N GLN A 117 -21.31 -5.25 -7.10
CA GLN A 117 -22.39 -4.49 -6.44
C GLN A 117 -22.51 -4.74 -4.94
N THR A 118 -21.42 -5.10 -4.28
CA THR A 118 -21.39 -5.35 -2.86
C THR A 118 -20.60 -4.23 -2.15
N PRO A 119 -21.12 -3.66 -1.06
CA PRO A 119 -20.39 -2.67 -0.26
C PRO A 119 -19.05 -3.17 0.22
N PHE A 120 -18.09 -2.27 0.38
CA PHE A 120 -16.80 -2.61 0.94
C PHE A 120 -16.24 -1.50 1.84
N VAL A 121 -15.41 -1.89 2.79
CA VAL A 121 -14.67 -0.98 3.66
C VAL A 121 -13.43 -0.48 2.92
N GLY A 122 -13.22 0.84 2.93
CA GLY A 122 -12.07 1.48 2.30
C GLY A 122 -12.47 2.60 1.34
N THR A 123 -11.47 3.21 0.71
CA THR A 123 -11.70 4.31 -0.23
C THR A 123 -12.20 3.81 -1.59
N SER A 124 -12.72 4.73 -2.41
CA SER A 124 -13.25 4.41 -3.74
C SER A 124 -12.15 4.02 -4.74
N VAL A 125 -12.55 3.51 -5.91
CA VAL A 125 -11.64 3.21 -7.03
C VAL A 125 -10.75 4.41 -7.36
N LEU A 126 -11.35 5.59 -7.51
CA LEU A 126 -10.63 6.81 -7.85
C LEU A 126 -9.67 7.23 -6.72
N GLY A 127 -10.15 7.22 -5.46
CA GLY A 127 -9.32 7.59 -4.31
C GLY A 127 -8.13 6.65 -4.12
N SER A 128 -8.34 5.34 -4.31
CA SER A 128 -7.27 4.34 -4.27
C SER A 128 -6.24 4.56 -5.37
N ALA A 129 -6.68 4.73 -6.62
CA ALA A 129 -5.78 4.92 -7.76
C ALA A 129 -4.94 6.20 -7.62
N ILE A 130 -5.56 7.30 -7.19
CA ILE A 130 -4.86 8.57 -6.95
C ILE A 130 -3.88 8.44 -5.78
N GLY A 131 -4.30 7.82 -4.67
CA GLY A 131 -3.47 7.67 -3.47
C GLY A 131 -2.27 6.77 -3.67
N MET A 132 -2.36 5.77 -4.55
CA MET A 132 -1.24 4.87 -4.84
C MET A 132 -0.20 5.52 -5.76
N ASP A 133 -0.61 6.28 -6.76
CA ASP A 133 0.29 6.92 -7.72
C ASP A 133 0.85 8.22 -7.14
N LYS A 134 2.11 8.20 -6.69
CA LYS A 134 2.76 9.35 -6.05
C LYS A 134 2.82 10.59 -6.93
N ILE A 135 2.94 10.42 -8.25
CA ILE A 135 3.01 11.53 -9.20
C ILE A 135 1.65 12.21 -9.31
N VAL A 136 0.58 11.41 -9.48
CA VAL A 136 -0.79 11.92 -9.59
C VAL A 136 -1.24 12.53 -8.26
N MET A 137 -0.99 11.83 -7.14
CA MET A 137 -1.29 12.32 -5.80
C MET A 137 -0.66 13.68 -5.54
N LYS A 138 0.67 13.82 -5.80
CA LYS A 138 1.38 15.09 -5.63
C LYS A 138 0.87 16.20 -6.53
N THR A 139 0.48 15.87 -7.77
CA THR A 139 -0.12 16.84 -8.69
C THR A 139 -1.43 17.39 -8.13
N ILE A 140 -2.29 16.53 -7.60
CA ILE A 140 -3.57 16.93 -7.00
C ILE A 140 -3.34 17.73 -5.72
N PHE A 141 -2.41 17.31 -4.85
CA PHE A 141 -2.08 18.02 -3.62
C PHE A 141 -1.48 19.40 -3.90
N SER A 142 -0.64 19.52 -4.94
CA SER A 142 -0.11 20.81 -5.39
C SER A 142 -1.23 21.74 -5.85
N GLN A 143 -2.17 21.23 -6.64
CA GLN A 143 -3.34 22.01 -7.09
C GLN A 143 -4.24 22.43 -5.94
N ALA A 144 -4.33 21.63 -4.87
CA ALA A 144 -5.07 21.95 -3.67
C ALA A 144 -4.30 22.88 -2.71
N GLY A 145 -3.07 23.28 -3.04
CA GLY A 145 -2.25 24.20 -2.24
C GLY A 145 -1.55 23.57 -1.03
N PHE A 146 -1.49 22.24 -0.95
CA PHE A 146 -0.75 21.56 0.11
C PHE A 146 0.77 21.73 -0.09
N PRO A 147 1.51 22.08 0.96
CA PRO A 147 2.97 22.15 0.88
C PRO A 147 3.56 20.76 0.65
N GLN A 148 4.56 20.69 -0.23
CA GLN A 148 5.21 19.44 -0.61
C GLN A 148 6.71 19.66 -0.79
N VAL A 149 7.49 18.59 -0.63
CA VAL A 149 8.89 18.57 -1.03
C VAL A 149 9.01 18.73 -2.54
N LYS A 150 10.11 19.34 -3.00
CA LYS A 150 10.40 19.43 -4.43
C LYS A 150 10.59 18.05 -5.04
N TYR A 151 10.16 17.88 -6.27
CA TYR A 151 10.29 16.60 -6.96
C TYR A 151 10.45 16.77 -8.46
N LEU A 152 11.03 15.75 -9.07
CA LEU A 152 11.10 15.54 -10.51
C LEU A 152 10.44 14.22 -10.85
N THR A 153 9.93 14.12 -12.06
CA THR A 153 9.31 12.88 -12.57
C THR A 153 9.95 12.46 -13.88
N LEU A 154 10.06 11.17 -14.11
CA LEU A 154 10.55 10.63 -15.36
C LEU A 154 9.90 9.30 -15.73
N GLU A 155 9.99 8.96 -17.01
CA GLU A 155 9.76 7.61 -17.52
C GLU A 155 11.12 6.98 -17.82
N TYR A 156 11.44 5.90 -17.13
CA TYR A 156 12.76 5.26 -17.22
C TYR A 156 13.12 4.82 -18.64
N SER A 157 12.15 4.33 -19.40
CA SER A 157 12.34 3.96 -20.81
C SER A 157 12.87 5.11 -21.70
N LYS A 158 12.58 6.35 -21.31
CA LYS A 158 13.07 7.54 -22.05
C LYS A 158 14.54 7.86 -21.77
N LEU A 159 15.11 7.39 -20.66
CA LEU A 159 16.53 7.65 -20.32
C LEU A 159 17.50 7.07 -21.35
N PHE A 160 17.14 5.96 -21.96
CA PHE A 160 18.00 5.28 -22.94
C PHE A 160 17.74 5.70 -24.39
N SER A 161 16.67 6.43 -24.64
CA SER A 161 16.34 6.91 -25.98
C SER A 161 17.20 8.10 -26.41
N ASN A 162 17.81 8.82 -25.45
CA ASN A 162 18.64 10.00 -25.72
C ASN A 162 19.63 10.23 -24.56
N ALA A 163 20.95 10.13 -24.88
CA ALA A 163 22.01 10.40 -23.88
C ALA A 163 21.95 11.82 -23.28
N GLN A 164 21.41 12.78 -24.01
CA GLN A 164 21.21 14.15 -23.53
C GLN A 164 20.17 14.24 -22.43
N TYR A 165 19.17 13.34 -22.44
CA TYR A 165 18.12 13.30 -21.42
C TYR A 165 18.66 12.91 -20.04
N TYR A 166 19.56 11.91 -19.97
CA TYR A 166 20.21 11.54 -18.70
C TYR A 166 21.07 12.68 -18.15
N SER A 167 21.87 13.35 -19.00
CA SER A 167 22.68 14.48 -18.57
C SER A 167 21.83 15.65 -18.05
N GLN A 168 20.70 15.92 -18.72
CA GLN A 168 19.75 16.94 -18.27
C GLN A 168 19.15 16.55 -16.91
N LEU A 169 18.71 15.31 -16.74
CA LEU A 169 18.17 14.80 -15.46
C LEU A 169 19.19 14.99 -14.32
N CYS A 170 20.45 14.63 -14.53
CA CYS A 170 21.51 14.80 -13.52
C CYS A 170 21.70 16.27 -13.15
N ASN A 171 21.66 17.17 -14.14
CA ASN A 171 21.74 18.60 -13.88
C ASN A 171 20.53 19.13 -13.12
N ASP A 172 19.32 18.69 -13.48
CA ASP A 172 18.07 19.10 -12.83
C ASP A 172 18.01 18.60 -11.38
N ILE A 173 18.46 17.38 -11.09
CA ILE A 173 18.60 16.88 -9.71
C ILE A 173 19.54 17.79 -8.92
N ARG A 174 20.73 18.03 -9.46
CA ARG A 174 21.75 18.85 -8.77
C ARG A 174 21.27 20.26 -8.47
N THR A 175 20.56 20.90 -9.40
CA THR A 175 20.17 22.31 -9.30
C THR A 175 18.86 22.53 -8.55
N ASN A 176 17.89 21.61 -8.66
CA ASN A 176 16.55 21.78 -8.12
C ASN A 176 16.31 21.02 -6.82
N LEU A 177 16.92 19.84 -6.65
CA LEU A 177 16.69 18.97 -5.47
C LEU A 177 17.90 18.93 -4.54
N GLY A 178 19.11 18.83 -5.09
CA GLY A 178 20.33 18.53 -4.33
C GLY A 178 20.42 17.07 -3.88
N TYR A 179 21.41 16.80 -3.04
CA TYR A 179 21.61 15.51 -2.38
C TYR A 179 21.57 15.70 -0.85
N PRO A 180 21.05 14.74 -0.06
CA PRO A 180 20.44 13.50 -0.54
C PRO A 180 19.11 13.72 -1.25
N CYS A 181 18.78 12.85 -2.21
CA CYS A 181 17.44 12.77 -2.78
C CYS A 181 16.92 11.32 -2.69
N PHE A 182 15.61 11.13 -2.86
CA PHE A 182 14.98 9.83 -2.81
C PHE A 182 14.39 9.46 -4.17
N ILE A 183 14.78 8.32 -4.70
CA ILE A 183 14.27 7.76 -5.94
C ILE A 183 13.24 6.69 -5.61
N LYS A 184 12.05 6.79 -6.20
CA LYS A 184 10.91 5.93 -5.86
C LYS A 184 10.14 5.53 -7.12
N PRO A 185 9.64 4.28 -7.23
CA PRO A 185 8.62 3.94 -8.21
C PRO A 185 7.33 4.72 -7.93
N ALA A 186 6.59 5.12 -8.98
CA ALA A 186 5.38 5.91 -8.82
C ALA A 186 4.28 5.12 -8.11
N ASN A 187 4.05 3.86 -8.53
CA ASN A 187 2.97 3.00 -8.03
C ASN A 187 3.50 1.85 -7.18
N LEU A 188 3.93 2.14 -5.95
CA LEU A 188 4.31 1.09 -5.01
C LEU A 188 4.30 1.64 -3.59
N GLY A 189 3.88 0.80 -2.62
CA GLY A 189 3.83 1.12 -1.20
C GLY A 189 5.06 0.64 -0.42
N SER A 190 4.98 0.75 0.92
CA SER A 190 5.88 0.14 1.90
C SER A 190 7.37 0.35 1.68
N SER A 191 7.76 1.46 1.06
CA SER A 191 9.16 1.79 0.74
C SER A 191 9.88 0.76 -0.16
N VAL A 192 9.16 -0.14 -0.83
CA VAL A 192 9.73 -1.08 -1.79
C VAL A 192 10.21 -0.31 -3.03
N GLY A 193 11.42 -0.59 -3.49
CA GLY A 193 12.03 0.09 -4.62
C GLY A 193 12.48 1.54 -4.34
N VAL A 194 12.37 2.02 -3.09
CA VAL A 194 12.87 3.33 -2.68
C VAL A 194 14.36 3.27 -2.40
N SER A 195 15.10 4.25 -2.90
CA SER A 195 16.53 4.41 -2.66
C SER A 195 16.85 5.83 -2.23
N LYS A 196 17.59 6.00 -1.13
CA LYS A 196 18.25 7.25 -0.76
C LYS A 196 19.53 7.37 -1.58
N VAL A 197 19.72 8.48 -2.24
CA VAL A 197 20.88 8.76 -3.10
C VAL A 197 21.61 9.96 -2.52
N SER A 198 22.83 9.76 -2.08
CA SER A 198 23.66 10.76 -1.41
C SER A 198 24.67 11.42 -2.37
N SER A 199 24.89 10.82 -3.52
CA SER A 199 25.83 11.32 -4.55
C SER A 199 25.37 10.96 -5.95
N HIS A 200 25.98 11.63 -6.96
CA HIS A 200 25.75 11.31 -8.36
C HIS A 200 26.05 9.86 -8.73
N ASP A 201 27.07 9.26 -8.09
CA ASP A 201 27.53 7.92 -8.44
C ASP A 201 26.52 6.82 -8.08
N GLU A 202 25.64 7.08 -7.11
CA GLU A 202 24.59 6.17 -6.70
C GLU A 202 23.33 6.23 -7.59
N LEU A 203 23.19 7.30 -8.39
CA LEU A 203 21.96 7.63 -9.11
C LEU A 203 21.53 6.54 -10.09
N GLU A 204 22.44 6.01 -10.89
CA GLU A 204 22.12 5.02 -11.92
C GLU A 204 21.60 3.72 -11.32
N ILE A 205 22.22 3.26 -10.22
CA ILE A 205 21.80 2.04 -9.50
C ILE A 205 20.41 2.23 -8.92
N ALA A 206 20.15 3.38 -8.29
CA ALA A 206 18.87 3.70 -7.70
C ALA A 206 17.74 3.81 -8.74
N LEU A 207 18.01 4.42 -9.89
CA LEU A 207 17.05 4.48 -11.02
C LEU A 207 16.72 3.09 -11.54
N LYS A 208 17.73 2.21 -11.73
CA LYS A 208 17.51 0.82 -12.15
C LYS A 208 16.69 0.04 -11.13
N ASN A 209 16.95 0.23 -9.84
CA ASN A 209 16.17 -0.39 -8.78
C ASN A 209 14.70 0.02 -8.84
N ALA A 210 14.40 1.32 -8.88
CA ALA A 210 13.03 1.81 -8.98
C ALA A 210 12.33 1.34 -10.26
N ALA A 211 13.05 1.33 -11.40
CA ALA A 211 12.55 0.90 -12.70
C ALA A 211 12.21 -0.59 -12.78
N SER A 212 12.77 -1.43 -11.91
CA SER A 212 12.40 -2.84 -11.83
C SER A 212 10.96 -3.05 -11.34
N TYR A 213 10.36 -2.02 -10.74
CA TYR A 213 9.00 -2.04 -10.21
C TYR A 213 8.01 -1.21 -11.04
N ASP A 214 8.43 -0.02 -11.51
CA ASP A 214 7.58 0.87 -12.31
C ASP A 214 8.44 1.67 -13.29
N ASN A 215 8.00 1.77 -14.54
CA ASN A 215 8.64 2.63 -15.55
C ASN A 215 8.54 4.12 -15.20
N ARG A 216 7.50 4.52 -14.44
CA ARG A 216 7.32 5.88 -13.94
C ARG A 216 8.02 6.03 -12.60
N ILE A 217 8.92 6.98 -12.51
CA ILE A 217 9.76 7.23 -11.35
C ILE A 217 9.56 8.66 -10.87
N ILE A 218 9.53 8.83 -9.55
CA ILE A 218 9.58 10.13 -8.90
C ILE A 218 10.90 10.26 -8.12
N ILE A 219 11.51 11.43 -8.20
CA ILE A 219 12.72 11.80 -7.45
C ILE A 219 12.36 12.96 -6.55
N GLU A 220 12.53 12.81 -5.26
CA GLU A 220 12.18 13.83 -4.26
C GLU A 220 13.43 14.34 -3.55
N GLU A 221 13.44 15.63 -3.20
CA GLU A 221 14.49 16.17 -2.32
C GLU A 221 14.46 15.46 -0.95
N GLY A 222 15.63 15.23 -0.38
CA GLY A 222 15.76 14.67 0.95
C GLY A 222 15.64 15.75 2.02
N ILE A 223 14.67 15.60 2.92
CA ILE A 223 14.50 16.47 4.07
C ILE A 223 14.61 15.70 5.38
N ILE A 224 14.99 16.37 6.44
CA ILE A 224 14.88 15.82 7.79
C ILE A 224 13.46 16.10 8.28
N ALA A 225 12.69 15.04 8.52
CA ALA A 225 11.28 15.15 8.88
C ALA A 225 10.91 14.20 10.03
N ARG A 226 9.78 14.49 10.67
CA ARG A 226 9.09 13.56 11.57
C ARG A 226 8.10 12.74 10.76
N GLU A 227 7.97 11.45 11.06
CA GLU A 227 6.98 10.58 10.42
C GLU A 227 5.66 10.65 11.20
N LEU A 228 4.71 11.36 10.66
CA LEU A 228 3.40 11.57 11.27
C LEU A 228 2.32 10.86 10.45
N GLU A 229 1.37 10.22 11.14
CA GLU A 229 0.27 9.51 10.52
C GLU A 229 -1.07 9.92 11.12
N CYS A 230 -2.11 9.95 10.30
CA CYS A 230 -3.48 10.22 10.70
C CYS A 230 -4.43 9.31 9.95
N GLY A 231 -5.27 8.58 10.68
CA GLY A 231 -6.35 7.79 10.10
C GLY A 231 -7.56 8.66 9.75
N VAL A 232 -8.25 8.35 8.67
CA VAL A 232 -9.49 9.02 8.28
C VAL A 232 -10.61 8.00 8.15
N LEU A 233 -11.75 8.26 8.80
CA LEU A 233 -12.94 7.41 8.78
C LEU A 233 -14.19 8.23 8.46
N GLY A 234 -15.02 7.72 7.58
CA GLY A 234 -16.31 8.30 7.21
C GLY A 234 -16.52 8.34 5.71
N ASN A 235 -17.76 8.68 5.32
CA ASN A 235 -18.15 8.84 3.92
C ASN A 235 -18.31 10.35 3.62
N ASP A 236 -19.53 10.89 3.74
CA ASP A 236 -19.83 12.28 3.41
C ASP A 236 -19.20 13.30 4.38
N ILE A 237 -19.01 12.89 5.63
CA ILE A 237 -18.38 13.70 6.69
C ILE A 237 -17.21 12.90 7.28
N PRO A 238 -16.03 12.95 6.66
CA PRO A 238 -14.86 12.25 7.15
C PRO A 238 -14.36 12.82 8.48
N LYS A 239 -13.92 11.95 9.37
CA LYS A 239 -13.32 12.31 10.67
C LYS A 239 -11.88 11.85 10.68
N ALA A 240 -10.97 12.76 11.02
CA ALA A 240 -9.57 12.46 11.27
C ALA A 240 -9.39 11.89 12.69
N SER A 241 -8.46 10.96 12.84
CA SER A 241 -7.99 10.53 14.15
C SER A 241 -7.07 11.58 14.78
N VAL A 242 -6.69 11.38 16.05
CA VAL A 242 -5.50 12.04 16.58
C VAL A 242 -4.28 11.64 15.74
N VAL A 243 -3.29 12.53 15.66
CA VAL A 243 -2.05 12.28 14.93
C VAL A 243 -1.18 11.31 15.73
N GLY A 244 -0.65 10.29 15.08
CA GLY A 244 0.39 9.41 15.58
C GLY A 244 1.76 9.80 15.04
N GLU A 245 2.82 9.47 15.76
CA GLU A 245 4.22 9.63 15.33
C GLU A 245 4.93 8.28 15.38
N ILE A 246 5.69 7.99 14.34
CA ILE A 246 6.57 6.82 14.29
C ILE A 246 8.01 7.30 14.42
N THR A 247 8.73 6.79 15.43
CA THR A 247 10.17 7.03 15.62
C THR A 247 10.95 5.73 15.40
N PHE A 248 12.11 5.83 14.75
CA PHE A 248 12.97 4.69 14.39
C PHE A 248 14.44 5.11 14.42
N GLU A 249 15.34 4.14 14.53
CA GLU A 249 16.78 4.39 14.65
C GLU A 249 17.52 4.41 13.29
N SER A 250 16.86 3.96 12.20
CA SER A 250 17.46 3.92 10.87
C SER A 250 17.46 5.29 10.17
N ASP A 251 18.29 5.44 9.13
CA ASP A 251 18.42 6.69 8.34
C ASP A 251 17.12 7.13 7.65
N PHE A 252 16.20 6.18 7.35
CA PHE A 252 14.84 6.44 6.87
C PHE A 252 13.95 5.24 7.14
N TYR A 253 12.62 5.45 7.14
CA TYR A 253 11.61 4.44 7.43
C TYR A 253 11.41 3.51 6.24
N ASP A 254 12.35 2.58 6.03
CA ASP A 254 12.34 1.60 4.95
C ASP A 254 11.44 0.38 5.25
N TYR A 255 11.36 -0.55 4.30
CA TYR A 255 10.59 -1.80 4.45
C TYR A 255 11.07 -2.64 5.65
N LYS A 256 12.39 -2.65 5.92
CA LYS A 256 12.95 -3.40 7.04
C LYS A 256 12.55 -2.78 8.38
N ALA A 257 12.63 -1.45 8.50
CA ALA A 257 12.19 -0.72 9.68
C ALA A 257 10.68 -0.85 9.92
N LYS A 258 9.88 -0.95 8.84
CA LYS A 258 8.41 -1.10 8.93
C LYS A 258 7.96 -2.47 9.44
N TYR A 259 8.62 -3.55 9.03
CA TYR A 259 8.06 -4.91 9.21
C TYR A 259 8.99 -5.93 9.84
N LYS A 260 10.28 -5.64 9.95
CA LYS A 260 11.28 -6.58 10.46
C LYS A 260 12.04 -6.08 11.68
N ASP A 261 12.13 -4.76 11.85
CA ASP A 261 12.86 -4.15 12.95
C ASP A 261 11.94 -3.91 14.14
N THR A 262 12.40 -4.23 15.34
CA THR A 262 11.68 -3.99 16.60
C THR A 262 12.03 -2.66 17.26
N SER A 263 12.89 -1.85 16.61
CA SER A 263 13.36 -0.56 17.14
C SER A 263 12.40 0.60 16.88
N SER A 264 11.34 0.41 16.07
CA SER A 264 10.35 1.46 15.84
C SER A 264 9.37 1.59 17.01
N ASN A 265 9.14 2.84 17.46
CA ASN A 265 8.18 3.17 18.50
C ASN A 265 7.03 3.98 17.91
N ILE A 266 5.83 3.77 18.43
CA ILE A 266 4.62 4.48 18.02
C ILE A 266 4.14 5.33 19.20
N HIS A 267 3.97 6.63 18.98
CA HIS A 267 3.47 7.58 19.97
C HIS A 267 2.09 8.10 19.53
N ILE A 268 1.04 7.78 20.29
CA ILE A 268 -0.34 8.20 20.02
C ILE A 268 -0.96 8.77 21.31
N PRO A 269 -1.33 10.06 21.34
CA PRO A 269 -1.12 11.09 20.31
C PRO A 269 0.36 11.51 20.17
N ALA A 270 0.74 11.97 19.00
CA ALA A 270 2.03 12.62 18.77
C ALA A 270 2.15 13.90 19.59
N GLN A 271 3.34 14.19 20.11
CA GLN A 271 3.60 15.46 20.77
C GLN A 271 3.88 16.54 19.72
N LEU A 272 2.86 17.31 19.38
CA LEU A 272 2.92 18.39 18.41
C LEU A 272 2.65 19.74 19.07
N PRO A 273 3.24 20.84 18.55
CA PRO A 273 2.85 22.18 18.95
C PRO A 273 1.36 22.46 18.70
N ASN A 274 0.70 23.19 19.60
CA ASN A 274 -0.75 23.45 19.53
C ASN A 274 -1.24 24.13 18.25
N ASN A 275 -0.35 24.74 17.48
CA ASN A 275 -0.67 25.38 16.20
C ASN A 275 -0.62 24.43 15.00
N ILE A 276 -0.30 23.17 15.23
CA ILE A 276 -0.21 22.11 14.19
C ILE A 276 -1.32 21.06 14.36
N ILE A 277 -1.98 21.03 15.52
CA ILE A 277 -3.05 20.09 15.84
C ILE A 277 -4.40 20.57 15.31
#